data_4389bd2305256ec1ce1170ddf9dff239
#
_entry.id   4389bd2305256ec1ce1170ddf9dff239
#
_cell.length_a   1.000
_cell.length_b   1.000
_cell.length_c   1.000
_cell.angle_alpha   90.00
_cell.angle_beta   90.00
_cell.angle_gamma   90.00
#
_symmetry.space_group_name_H-M   'P 1'
#
loop_
_entity.id
_entity.type
_entity.pdbx_description
1 polymer ?
#
loop_
_entity_poly.entity_id
_entity_poly.type
_entity_poly.pdbx_seq_one_letter_code
_entity_poly.pdbx_strand_id
1 'polypeptide(L)'
;EKISVSGTMVKSLLGPEKVKPTFISRADSVGIANGLAWTSVGGEMLPVEVAVIPNGTGKIEITGSLGDVMKESAQLAVTYARVHAEEYGIAPDRFKNTDLHIHAPEGAVPKDGPSAGVTLTTALVSALSGIPVRHDLAMTGEFWRQKDTRAAPCHLSMQRFLG
;
A
#
# COMPACT_ATOMS: atom_id res chain seq x y z
N GLU A 1 -2.55 48.04 -12.10
CA GLU A 1 -3.70 47.50 -11.38
C GLU A 1 -3.31 46.15 -10.75
N LYS A 2 -3.62 45.99 -9.47
CA LYS A 2 -3.41 44.73 -8.77
C LYS A 2 -4.69 43.92 -8.89
N ILE A 3 -4.64 42.75 -9.52
CA ILE A 3 -5.74 41.79 -9.59
C ILE A 3 -5.63 40.84 -8.40
N SER A 4 -6.67 40.78 -7.57
CA SER A 4 -6.76 39.81 -6.48
C SER A 4 -7.44 38.56 -6.99
N VAL A 5 -6.72 37.41 -6.94
CA VAL A 5 -7.24 36.13 -7.41
C VAL A 5 -7.82 35.37 -6.20
N SER A 6 -9.12 35.12 -6.21
CA SER A 6 -9.81 34.32 -5.20
C SER A 6 -9.98 32.85 -5.68
N GLY A 7 -10.18 31.92 -4.73
CA GLY A 7 -10.43 30.51 -5.06
C GLY A 7 -11.68 30.31 -5.94
N THR A 8 -12.70 31.14 -5.78
CA THR A 8 -13.89 31.17 -6.66
C THR A 8 -13.55 31.61 -8.06
N MET A 9 -12.68 32.60 -8.22
CA MET A 9 -12.21 33.06 -9.52
C MET A 9 -11.36 32.01 -10.24
N VAL A 10 -10.53 31.27 -9.51
CA VAL A 10 -9.78 30.13 -10.05
C VAL A 10 -10.73 29.07 -10.58
N LYS A 11 -11.76 28.69 -9.82
CA LYS A 11 -12.77 27.70 -10.27
C LYS A 11 -13.57 28.16 -11.49
N SER A 12 -13.89 29.45 -11.58
CA SER A 12 -14.62 29.99 -12.74
C SER A 12 -13.78 30.04 -14.01
N LEU A 13 -12.48 30.26 -13.89
CA LEU A 13 -11.57 30.38 -15.03
C LEU A 13 -11.01 29.02 -15.50
N LEU A 14 -10.70 28.12 -14.55
CA LEU A 14 -10.06 26.83 -14.84
C LEU A 14 -11.04 25.65 -14.84
N GLY A 15 -12.29 25.89 -14.46
CA GLY A 15 -13.30 24.84 -14.33
C GLY A 15 -13.18 24.05 -13.00
N PRO A 16 -13.90 22.94 -12.88
CA PRO A 16 -13.87 22.12 -11.68
C PRO A 16 -12.51 21.48 -11.46
N GLU A 17 -12.19 21.21 -10.20
CA GLU A 17 -10.95 20.53 -9.81
C GLU A 17 -10.82 19.20 -10.55
N LYS A 18 -9.75 19.07 -11.34
CA LYS A 18 -9.46 17.83 -12.11
C LYS A 18 -8.80 16.75 -11.25
N VAL A 19 -8.13 17.15 -10.18
CA VAL A 19 -7.46 16.24 -9.24
C VAL A 19 -8.23 16.29 -7.93
N LYS A 20 -8.87 15.19 -7.58
CA LYS A 20 -9.48 15.03 -6.25
C LYS A 20 -8.44 14.42 -5.33
N PRO A 21 -8.30 14.90 -4.09
CA PRO A 21 -7.43 14.26 -3.12
C PRO A 21 -7.89 12.81 -2.92
N THR A 22 -6.93 11.88 -2.91
CA THR A 22 -7.21 10.48 -2.60
C THR A 22 -7.79 10.39 -1.19
N PHE A 23 -9.01 9.86 -1.08
CA PHE A 23 -9.64 9.68 0.21
C PHE A 23 -8.92 8.57 0.98
N ILE A 24 -8.23 8.94 2.02
CA ILE A 24 -7.71 8.00 3.02
C ILE A 24 -8.89 7.60 3.92
N SER A 25 -9.03 6.31 4.19
CA SER A 25 -9.98 5.85 5.22
C SER A 25 -9.73 6.63 6.52
N ARG A 26 -10.79 7.03 7.19
CA ARG A 26 -10.71 7.69 8.51
C ARG A 26 -10.76 6.70 9.66
N ALA A 27 -10.73 5.42 9.38
CA ALA A 27 -10.78 4.36 10.37
C ALA A 27 -9.71 3.31 10.08
N ASP A 28 -9.16 2.74 11.14
CA ASP A 28 -8.25 1.62 11.06
C ASP A 28 -8.93 0.44 10.36
N SER A 29 -8.23 -0.20 9.45
CA SER A 29 -8.83 -1.19 8.56
C SER A 29 -7.94 -2.42 8.43
N VAL A 30 -8.58 -3.59 8.38
CA VAL A 30 -7.88 -4.85 8.13
C VAL A 30 -7.62 -5.01 6.64
N GLY A 31 -6.38 -5.33 6.30
CA GLY A 31 -5.97 -5.57 4.92
C GLY A 31 -5.75 -4.31 4.08
N ILE A 32 -5.78 -3.12 4.68
CA ILE A 32 -5.53 -1.86 3.98
C ILE A 32 -4.36 -1.15 4.64
N ALA A 33 -3.36 -0.80 3.83
CA ALA A 33 -2.21 -0.01 4.26
C ALA A 33 -1.92 1.12 3.27
N ASN A 34 -1.47 2.27 3.79
CA ASN A 34 -1.17 3.42 2.96
C ASN A 34 0.32 3.47 2.63
N GLY A 35 0.64 3.45 1.36
CA GLY A 35 1.97 3.73 0.85
C GLY A 35 2.13 5.19 0.43
N LEU A 36 3.38 5.55 0.16
CA LEU A 36 3.75 6.85 -0.39
C LEU A 36 4.36 6.66 -1.76
N ALA A 37 3.89 7.43 -2.72
CA ALA A 37 4.45 7.53 -4.05
C ALA A 37 4.89 8.96 -4.33
N TRP A 38 5.98 9.10 -5.09
CA TRP A 38 6.41 10.39 -5.61
C TRP A 38 5.98 10.51 -7.06
N THR A 39 5.48 11.68 -7.43
CA THR A 39 5.11 12.00 -8.81
C THR A 39 5.76 13.33 -9.22
N SER A 40 5.79 13.63 -10.50
CA SER A 40 6.33 14.89 -11.03
C SER A 40 5.60 16.14 -10.50
N VAL A 41 4.43 15.97 -9.92
CA VAL A 41 3.59 17.05 -9.36
C VAL A 41 3.52 17.03 -7.84
N GLY A 42 4.24 16.12 -7.18
CA GLY A 42 4.32 16.04 -5.72
C GLY A 42 4.13 14.62 -5.18
N GLY A 43 4.02 14.53 -3.85
CA GLY A 43 3.74 13.26 -3.17
C GLY A 43 2.27 12.85 -3.33
N GLU A 44 2.06 11.55 -3.46
CA GLU A 44 0.73 10.94 -3.56
C GLU A 44 0.63 9.75 -2.60
N MET A 45 -0.56 9.55 -2.05
CA MET A 45 -0.86 8.35 -1.27
C MET A 45 -1.15 7.19 -2.21
N LEU A 46 -0.59 6.03 -1.87
CA LEU A 46 -0.82 4.78 -2.57
C LEU A 46 -1.45 3.78 -1.60
N PRO A 47 -2.78 3.75 -1.48
CA PRO A 47 -3.42 2.70 -0.69
C PRO A 47 -3.20 1.34 -1.36
N VAL A 48 -2.94 0.33 -0.55
CA VAL A 48 -2.85 -1.08 -0.95
C VAL A 48 -3.91 -1.83 -0.17
N GLU A 49 -4.72 -2.58 -0.89
CA GLU A 49 -5.79 -3.39 -0.34
C GLU A 49 -5.50 -4.87 -0.57
N VAL A 50 -5.69 -5.68 0.44
CA VAL A 50 -5.54 -7.13 0.37
C VAL A 50 -6.81 -7.81 0.84
N ALA A 51 -7.41 -8.60 -0.03
CA ALA A 51 -8.52 -9.48 0.31
C ALA A 51 -8.04 -10.93 0.45
N VAL A 52 -8.51 -11.60 1.50
CA VAL A 52 -8.30 -13.03 1.73
C VAL A 52 -9.57 -13.78 1.37
N ILE A 53 -9.51 -14.60 0.33
CA ILE A 53 -10.64 -15.36 -0.20
C ILE A 53 -10.58 -16.76 0.37
N PRO A 54 -11.55 -17.17 1.22
CA PRO A 54 -11.55 -18.49 1.84
C PRO A 54 -11.83 -19.59 0.81
N ASN A 55 -11.44 -20.82 1.15
CA ASN A 55 -11.58 -22.00 0.29
C ASN A 55 -10.87 -21.90 -1.06
N GLY A 56 -9.76 -21.15 -1.08
CA GLY A 56 -8.90 -21.00 -2.24
C GLY A 56 -7.89 -22.13 -2.36
N THR A 57 -7.02 -21.98 -3.34
CA THR A 57 -5.96 -22.95 -3.70
C THR A 57 -4.55 -22.40 -3.44
N GLY A 58 -4.43 -21.23 -2.81
CA GLY A 58 -3.17 -20.51 -2.61
C GLY A 58 -2.81 -19.61 -3.79
N LYS A 59 -3.77 -19.28 -4.66
CA LYS A 59 -3.59 -18.38 -5.80
C LYS A 59 -3.34 -16.95 -5.30
N ILE A 60 -2.43 -16.25 -5.97
CA ILE A 60 -2.18 -14.81 -5.73
C ILE A 60 -2.62 -14.07 -6.99
N GLU A 61 -3.54 -13.16 -6.82
CA GLU A 61 -4.04 -12.28 -7.87
C GLU A 61 -3.62 -10.85 -7.56
N ILE A 62 -3.06 -10.17 -8.55
CA ILE A 62 -2.55 -8.80 -8.40
C ILE A 62 -3.25 -7.95 -9.44
N THR A 63 -3.93 -6.89 -9.00
CA THR A 63 -4.65 -5.95 -9.85
C THR A 63 -4.28 -4.49 -9.53
N GLY A 64 -4.56 -3.60 -10.48
CA GLY A 64 -4.07 -2.24 -10.50
C GLY A 64 -3.01 -2.11 -11.60
N SER A 65 -2.70 -0.91 -12.08
CA SER A 65 -1.65 -0.70 -13.09
C SER A 65 -0.26 -0.73 -12.46
N LEU A 66 0.09 -1.87 -11.87
CA LEU A 66 1.39 -2.09 -11.26
C LEU A 66 2.39 -2.51 -12.33
N GLY A 67 3.54 -1.84 -12.36
CA GLY A 67 4.68 -2.25 -13.16
C GLY A 67 5.32 -3.55 -12.66
N ASP A 68 6.27 -4.07 -13.40
CA ASP A 68 6.84 -5.40 -13.13
C ASP A 68 7.64 -5.43 -11.82
N VAL A 69 8.34 -4.36 -11.47
CA VAL A 69 9.09 -4.25 -10.21
C VAL A 69 8.13 -4.30 -9.00
N MET A 70 6.99 -3.64 -9.10
CA MET A 70 6.00 -3.64 -8.02
C MET A 70 5.30 -5.00 -7.89
N LYS A 71 5.06 -5.70 -9.01
CA LYS A 71 4.54 -7.08 -8.99
C LYS A 71 5.53 -8.05 -8.32
N GLU A 72 6.82 -7.90 -8.60
CA GLU A 72 7.87 -8.65 -7.92
C GLU A 72 7.90 -8.35 -6.42
N SER A 73 7.80 -7.08 -6.03
CA SER A 73 7.68 -6.68 -4.63
C SER A 73 6.47 -7.31 -3.93
N ALA A 74 5.34 -7.43 -4.62
CA ALA A 74 4.17 -8.11 -4.07
C ALA A 74 4.40 -9.61 -3.85
N GLN A 75 5.09 -10.29 -4.77
CA GLN A 75 5.46 -11.70 -4.61
C GLN A 75 6.46 -11.90 -3.46
N LEU A 76 7.43 -11.00 -3.31
CA LEU A 76 8.36 -10.99 -2.18
C LEU A 76 7.64 -10.77 -0.86
N ALA A 77 6.68 -9.84 -0.81
CA ALA A 77 5.85 -9.58 0.38
C ALA A 77 5.08 -10.83 0.82
N VAL A 78 4.47 -11.56 -0.12
CA VAL A 78 3.78 -12.84 0.18
C VAL A 78 4.75 -13.88 0.70
N THR A 79 5.92 -14.01 0.08
CA THR A 79 6.96 -14.94 0.53
C THR A 79 7.42 -14.62 1.95
N TYR A 80 7.66 -13.35 2.23
CA TYR A 80 8.06 -12.90 3.55
C TYR A 80 6.98 -13.17 4.61
N ALA A 81 5.73 -12.79 4.34
CA ALA A 81 4.62 -13.04 5.25
C ALA A 81 4.44 -14.54 5.55
N ARG A 82 4.71 -15.40 4.55
CA ARG A 82 4.64 -16.86 4.69
C ARG A 82 5.77 -17.41 5.56
N VAL A 83 7.00 -16.90 5.38
CA VAL A 83 8.18 -17.34 6.17
C VAL A 83 8.04 -16.94 7.64
N HIS A 84 7.48 -15.76 7.91
CA HIS A 84 7.33 -15.20 9.25
C HIS A 84 5.91 -15.36 9.82
N ALA A 85 5.12 -16.28 9.26
CA ALA A 85 3.71 -16.45 9.63
C ALA A 85 3.49 -16.66 11.13
N GLU A 86 4.31 -17.47 11.78
CA GLU A 86 4.23 -17.75 13.22
C GLU A 86 4.47 -16.50 14.06
N GLU A 87 5.42 -15.65 13.68
CA GLU A 87 5.73 -14.40 14.38
C GLU A 87 4.54 -13.43 14.38
N TYR A 88 3.71 -13.49 13.33
CA TYR A 88 2.51 -12.67 13.16
C TYR A 88 1.22 -13.37 13.62
N GLY A 89 1.32 -14.54 14.22
CA GLY A 89 0.15 -15.31 14.67
C GLY A 89 -0.72 -15.82 13.51
N ILE A 90 -0.16 -15.99 12.32
CA ILE A 90 -0.86 -16.49 11.13
C ILE A 90 -0.67 -18.00 11.06
N ALA A 91 -1.78 -18.76 11.05
CA ALA A 91 -1.73 -20.21 10.92
C ALA A 91 -1.12 -20.63 9.57
N PRO A 92 -0.18 -21.59 9.54
CA PRO A 92 0.54 -21.97 8.31
C PRO A 92 -0.36 -22.50 7.17
N ASP A 93 -1.49 -23.10 7.51
CA ASP A 93 -2.49 -23.60 6.56
C ASP A 93 -3.31 -22.48 5.90
N ARG A 94 -3.31 -21.28 6.51
CA ARG A 94 -4.03 -20.13 5.97
C ARG A 94 -3.61 -19.79 4.53
N PHE A 95 -2.32 -19.91 4.22
CA PHE A 95 -1.80 -19.66 2.87
C PHE A 95 -2.14 -20.74 1.84
N LYS A 96 -2.51 -21.95 2.29
CA LYS A 96 -2.86 -23.06 1.38
C LYS A 96 -4.33 -23.08 1.05
N ASN A 97 -5.16 -22.64 1.98
CA ASN A 97 -6.61 -22.75 1.92
C ASN A 97 -7.29 -21.43 1.58
N THR A 98 -6.52 -20.41 1.19
CA THR A 98 -7.05 -19.11 0.78
C THR A 98 -6.37 -18.63 -0.48
N ASP A 99 -7.11 -17.93 -1.33
CA ASP A 99 -6.52 -17.10 -2.37
C ASP A 99 -6.33 -15.67 -1.85
N LEU A 100 -5.31 -15.01 -2.36
CA LEU A 100 -4.97 -13.63 -2.00
C LEU A 100 -5.19 -12.72 -3.20
N HIS A 101 -5.98 -11.68 -3.03
CA HIS A 101 -6.13 -10.64 -4.04
C HIS A 101 -5.52 -9.34 -3.52
N ILE A 102 -4.47 -8.91 -4.17
CA ILE A 102 -3.74 -7.67 -3.87
C ILE A 102 -4.18 -6.63 -4.90
N HIS A 103 -4.73 -5.54 -4.43
CA HIS A 103 -5.19 -4.45 -5.27
C HIS A 103 -4.53 -3.15 -4.85
N ALA A 104 -3.95 -2.43 -5.81
CA ALA A 104 -3.50 -1.05 -5.61
C ALA A 104 -4.37 -0.15 -6.50
N PRO A 105 -5.41 0.47 -5.92
CA PRO A 105 -6.32 1.33 -6.68
C PRO A 105 -5.55 2.47 -7.34
N GLU A 106 -5.89 2.74 -8.58
CA GLU A 106 -5.15 3.68 -9.40
C GLU A 106 -5.57 5.13 -9.28
N GLY A 107 -4.49 5.97 -9.30
CA GLY A 107 -4.57 7.24 -9.98
C GLY A 107 -4.25 7.08 -11.49
N ALA A 108 -4.39 8.15 -12.28
CA ALA A 108 -4.22 8.13 -13.74
C ALA A 108 -2.80 7.79 -14.25
N VAL A 109 -1.84 7.46 -13.39
CA VAL A 109 -0.45 7.22 -13.74
C VAL A 109 -0.03 5.82 -13.29
N PRO A 110 0.49 4.98 -14.19
CA PRO A 110 1.06 3.69 -13.84
C PRO A 110 2.13 3.84 -12.76
N LYS A 111 2.09 2.97 -11.76
CA LYS A 111 3.01 3.01 -10.63
C LYS A 111 3.96 1.82 -10.70
N ASP A 112 5.25 2.11 -10.63
CA ASP A 112 6.28 1.09 -10.58
C ASP A 112 7.38 1.50 -9.60
N GLY A 113 8.02 0.51 -8.99
CA GLY A 113 9.14 0.69 -8.08
C GLY A 113 9.09 -0.23 -6.87
N PRO A 114 10.24 -0.44 -6.20
CA PRO A 114 10.36 -1.38 -5.09
C PRO A 114 9.84 -0.81 -3.76
N SER A 115 9.62 0.50 -3.66
CA SER A 115 9.32 1.21 -2.40
C SER A 115 7.96 0.89 -1.77
N ALA A 116 7.10 0.14 -2.47
CA ALA A 116 5.83 -0.33 -1.94
C ALA A 116 5.94 -1.65 -1.13
N GLY A 117 7.10 -2.28 -1.09
CA GLY A 117 7.28 -3.60 -0.47
C GLY A 117 6.81 -3.66 0.99
N VAL A 118 7.14 -2.66 1.78
CA VAL A 118 6.71 -2.57 3.19
C VAL A 118 5.20 -2.42 3.31
N THR A 119 4.59 -1.57 2.48
CA THR A 119 3.14 -1.36 2.46
C THR A 119 2.40 -2.64 2.08
N LEU A 120 2.87 -3.32 1.04
CA LEU A 120 2.34 -4.60 0.58
C LEU A 120 2.41 -5.67 1.70
N THR A 121 3.57 -5.78 2.36
CA THR A 121 3.75 -6.72 3.47
C THR A 121 2.82 -6.40 4.64
N THR A 122 2.70 -5.12 5.02
CA THR A 122 1.83 -4.70 6.12
C THR A 122 0.37 -5.00 5.83
N ALA A 123 -0.11 -4.70 4.61
CA ALA A 123 -1.48 -5.01 4.20
C ALA A 123 -1.75 -6.52 4.20
N LEU A 124 -0.79 -7.33 3.70
CA LEU A 124 -0.88 -8.80 3.69
C LEU A 124 -0.94 -9.39 5.10
N VAL A 125 -0.01 -8.99 5.97
CA VAL A 125 0.02 -9.46 7.37
C VAL A 125 -1.27 -9.07 8.08
N SER A 126 -1.73 -7.83 7.89
CA SER A 126 -2.99 -7.36 8.44
C SER A 126 -4.19 -8.21 7.98
N ALA A 127 -4.31 -8.45 6.67
CA ALA A 127 -5.40 -9.25 6.10
C ALA A 127 -5.41 -10.69 6.61
N LEU A 128 -4.23 -11.30 6.77
CA LEU A 128 -4.09 -12.68 7.22
C LEU A 128 -4.23 -12.86 8.73
N SER A 129 -3.75 -11.90 9.53
CA SER A 129 -3.84 -11.93 10.99
C SER A 129 -5.15 -11.37 11.53
N GLY A 130 -5.87 -10.57 10.74
CA GLY A 130 -7.06 -9.84 11.17
C GLY A 130 -6.76 -8.61 12.03
N ILE A 131 -5.50 -8.19 12.15
CA ILE A 131 -5.09 -7.01 12.91
C ILE A 131 -5.21 -5.76 12.02
N PRO A 132 -5.98 -4.74 12.44
CA PRO A 132 -6.16 -3.55 11.63
C PRO A 132 -4.88 -2.70 11.54
N VAL A 133 -4.67 -2.09 10.38
CA VAL A 133 -3.62 -1.09 10.17
C VAL A 133 -4.17 0.29 10.52
N ARG A 134 -3.37 1.08 11.18
CA ARG A 134 -3.73 2.47 11.52
C ARG A 134 -3.87 3.31 10.26
N HIS A 135 -4.99 4.04 10.18
CA HIS A 135 -5.32 4.90 9.04
C HIS A 135 -4.41 6.14 8.94
N ASP A 136 -3.86 6.60 10.09
CA ASP A 136 -3.01 7.79 10.18
C ASP A 136 -1.51 7.51 9.91
N LEU A 137 -1.18 6.30 9.44
CA LEU A 137 0.17 5.92 9.06
C LEU A 137 0.26 5.72 7.55
N ALA A 138 1.33 6.24 6.97
CA ALA A 138 1.77 5.88 5.63
C ALA A 138 3.24 5.49 5.66
N MET A 139 3.61 4.62 4.76
CA MET A 139 4.95 4.04 4.75
C MET A 139 5.51 3.94 3.34
N THR A 140 6.81 3.97 3.26
CA THR A 140 7.56 3.69 2.03
C THR A 140 8.82 2.94 2.38
N GLY A 141 9.18 1.96 1.59
CA GLY A 141 10.39 1.19 1.80
C GLY A 141 10.39 -0.09 0.98
N GLU A 142 11.58 -0.49 0.59
CA GLU A 142 11.82 -1.74 -0.10
C GLU A 142 11.95 -2.88 0.91
N PHE A 143 11.43 -4.04 0.54
CA PHE A 143 11.61 -5.26 1.32
C PHE A 143 12.80 -6.02 0.77
N TRP A 144 13.88 -6.05 1.53
CA TRP A 144 15.12 -6.70 1.14
C TRP A 144 15.41 -7.90 2.04
N ARG A 145 15.65 -9.05 1.47
CA ARG A 145 16.13 -10.22 2.20
C ARG A 145 17.64 -10.14 2.40
N GLN A 146 18.08 -9.59 3.52
CA GLN A 146 19.48 -9.68 3.90
C GLN A 146 19.82 -11.09 4.39
N LYS A 147 20.94 -11.63 3.92
CA LYS A 147 21.45 -12.97 4.24
C LYS A 147 21.91 -13.14 5.69
N ASP A 148 21.87 -12.09 6.50
CA ASP A 148 22.37 -12.10 7.88
C ASP A 148 21.24 -11.97 8.89
N THR A 149 21.10 -13.02 9.68
CA THR A 149 20.04 -13.29 10.66
C THR A 149 20.12 -12.44 11.94
N ARG A 150 20.79 -11.31 11.98
CA ARG A 150 20.99 -10.57 13.23
C ARG A 150 20.77 -9.07 13.21
N ALA A 151 20.18 -8.50 12.30
CA ALA A 151 19.64 -7.13 12.29
C ALA A 151 19.41 -6.70 10.85
N ALA A 152 18.18 -6.74 10.41
CA ALA A 152 17.79 -5.96 9.26
C ALA A 152 17.22 -4.64 9.76
N PRO A 153 17.90 -3.51 9.62
CA PRO A 153 17.16 -2.28 9.50
C PRO A 153 16.53 -2.31 8.11
N CYS A 154 15.29 -2.73 8.04
CA CYS A 154 14.38 -2.25 7.03
C CYS A 154 14.54 -0.72 7.05
N HIS A 155 14.93 -0.10 5.95
CA HIS A 155 14.84 1.36 5.83
C HIS A 155 13.36 1.71 5.76
N LEU A 156 12.73 1.68 6.93
CA LEU A 156 11.32 1.97 7.12
C LEU A 156 11.20 3.46 7.38
N SER A 157 10.76 4.21 6.41
CA SER A 157 10.29 5.58 6.64
C SER A 157 8.80 5.51 6.96
N MET A 158 8.48 5.51 8.25
CA MET A 158 7.10 5.70 8.71
C MET A 158 6.85 7.19 8.94
N GLN A 159 5.86 7.74 8.28
CA GLN A 159 5.39 9.10 8.52
C GLN A 159 3.98 9.05 9.11
N ARG A 160 3.83 9.73 10.24
CA ARG A 160 2.52 9.95 10.85
C ARG A 160 1.93 11.23 10.26
N PHE A 161 0.76 11.15 9.69
CA PHE A 161 -0.01 12.32 9.30
C PHE A 161 -0.76 12.80 10.52
N LEU A 162 -0.36 13.97 11.03
CA LEU A 162 -1.17 14.72 11.98
C LEU A 162 -2.23 15.45 11.16
N GLY A 163 -3.48 15.05 11.34
CA GLY A 163 -4.65 15.76 10.82
C GLY A 163 -4.91 17.04 11.60
#